data_a00afce21433fdbffb8dbd6e36b71b1f
#
_entry.id   a00afce21433fdbffb8dbd6e36b71b1f
#
_cell.length_a   1.000
_cell.length_b   1.000
_cell.length_c   1.000
_cell.angle_alpha   90.00
_cell.angle_beta   90.00
_cell.angle_gamma   90.00
#
_symmetry.space_group_name_H-M   'P 1'
#
loop_
_entity.id
_entity.type
_entity.pdbx_description
1 polymer ?
#
loop_
_entity_poly.entity_id
_entity_poly.type
_entity_poly.pdbx_seq_one_letter_code
_entity_poly.pdbx_strand_id
1 'polypeptide(L)'
;VENVSLAEAQLLMLKNNVTHLCVTLDGTDKSQVKGMISEHDLIIAQANNPGVLIKEIKRTSNAKELKHLRDRLTELIQNSIHKNIPLSNINNIASEINSAILKRAVELSILDLGSPPARFAWLSIGSQGRKEQLLLTDQDSILIFEDVAPDKYRDVRDYFLKLAKRTTATLEKVGY
;
A
#
# COMPACT_ATOMS: atom_id res chain seq x y z
N VAL A 1 0.51 -29.34 -5.54
CA VAL A 1 1.10 -29.44 -4.19
C VAL A 1 0.58 -28.26 -3.37
N GLU A 2 -0.28 -28.52 -2.37
CA GLU A 2 -0.85 -27.45 -1.53
C GLU A 2 0.21 -26.68 -0.71
N ASN A 3 1.47 -27.14 -0.71
CA ASN A 3 2.54 -26.62 0.14
C ASN A 3 3.75 -26.05 -0.60
N VAL A 4 3.67 -25.83 -1.92
CA VAL A 4 4.75 -25.19 -2.67
C VAL A 4 4.56 -23.67 -2.66
N SER A 5 5.58 -22.94 -2.26
CA SER A 5 5.56 -21.47 -2.29
C SER A 5 5.59 -20.93 -3.74
N LEU A 6 5.11 -19.69 -3.93
CA LEU A 6 5.18 -19.02 -5.25
C LEU A 6 6.62 -18.95 -5.79
N ALA A 7 7.61 -18.77 -4.90
CA ALA A 7 9.02 -18.72 -5.28
C ALA A 7 9.54 -20.09 -5.77
N GLU A 8 9.14 -21.20 -5.11
CA GLU A 8 9.46 -22.56 -5.55
C GLU A 8 8.78 -22.90 -6.87
N ALA A 9 7.51 -22.54 -7.05
CA ALA A 9 6.81 -22.73 -8.32
C ALA A 9 7.52 -21.98 -9.45
N GLN A 10 7.94 -20.74 -9.23
CA GLN A 10 8.70 -19.96 -10.21
C GLN A 10 10.05 -20.63 -10.53
N LEU A 11 10.76 -21.10 -9.51
CA LEU A 11 12.03 -21.80 -9.69
C LEU A 11 11.87 -23.12 -10.48
N LEU A 12 10.78 -23.85 -10.26
CA LEU A 12 10.45 -25.06 -11.03
C LEU A 12 10.19 -24.74 -12.49
N MET A 13 9.45 -23.66 -12.79
CA MET A 13 9.22 -23.20 -14.16
C MET A 13 10.53 -22.85 -14.86
N LEU A 14 11.40 -22.06 -14.20
CA LEU A 14 12.70 -21.68 -14.73
C LEU A 14 13.62 -22.87 -14.97
N LYS A 15 13.75 -23.80 -14.01
CA LYS A 15 14.61 -24.98 -14.13
C LYS A 15 14.21 -25.92 -15.26
N ASN A 16 12.91 -26.03 -15.51
CA ASN A 16 12.38 -26.95 -16.52
C ASN A 16 12.04 -26.23 -17.84
N ASN A 17 12.30 -24.93 -17.94
CA ASN A 17 11.99 -24.10 -19.10
C ASN A 17 10.52 -24.24 -19.57
N VAL A 18 9.59 -24.20 -18.59
CA VAL A 18 8.14 -24.30 -18.80
C VAL A 18 7.44 -23.06 -18.24
N THR A 19 6.34 -22.66 -18.85
CA THR A 19 5.52 -21.51 -18.43
C THR A 19 4.28 -21.92 -17.65
N HIS A 20 4.04 -23.22 -17.47
CA HIS A 20 2.87 -23.76 -16.78
C HIS A 20 3.28 -24.93 -15.90
N LEU A 21 2.62 -25.06 -14.73
CA LEU A 21 2.76 -26.21 -13.82
C LEU A 21 1.37 -26.77 -13.53
N CYS A 22 1.25 -28.10 -13.57
CA CYS A 22 0.07 -28.79 -13.09
C CYS A 22 0.07 -28.83 -11.55
N VAL A 23 -1.06 -28.50 -10.96
CA VAL A 23 -1.30 -28.66 -9.52
C VAL A 23 -2.02 -29.99 -9.31
N THR A 24 -1.41 -30.91 -8.59
CA THR A 24 -1.92 -32.23 -8.27
C THR A 24 -2.20 -32.38 -6.79
N LEU A 25 -2.99 -33.37 -6.40
CA LEU A 25 -3.43 -33.61 -5.02
C LEU A 25 -2.25 -33.81 -4.03
N ASP A 26 -1.23 -34.55 -4.46
CA ASP A 26 -0.10 -34.95 -3.61
C ASP A 26 1.27 -34.47 -4.14
N GLY A 27 1.27 -33.74 -5.26
CA GLY A 27 2.48 -33.22 -5.89
C GLY A 27 3.21 -34.17 -6.79
N THR A 28 2.67 -35.36 -7.05
CA THR A 28 3.25 -36.33 -7.98
C THR A 28 2.61 -36.29 -9.36
N ASP A 29 3.27 -36.85 -10.37
CA ASP A 29 2.80 -36.99 -11.73
C ASP A 29 1.72 -38.09 -11.89
N LYS A 30 1.51 -38.91 -10.86
CA LYS A 30 0.53 -39.99 -10.82
C LYS A 30 -0.77 -39.63 -10.14
N SER A 31 -0.84 -38.45 -9.59
CA SER A 31 -1.98 -37.95 -8.83
C SER A 31 -2.96 -37.16 -9.71
N GLN A 32 -4.21 -37.07 -9.27
CA GLN A 32 -5.25 -36.32 -9.97
C GLN A 32 -4.87 -34.83 -10.09
N VAL A 33 -4.97 -34.27 -11.30
CA VAL A 33 -4.78 -32.85 -11.55
C VAL A 33 -5.98 -32.08 -10.99
N LYS A 34 -5.70 -31.13 -10.09
CA LYS A 34 -6.67 -30.16 -9.52
C LYS A 34 -6.78 -28.88 -10.35
N GLY A 35 -5.71 -28.51 -11.04
CA GLY A 35 -5.65 -27.29 -11.82
C GLY A 35 -4.30 -27.07 -12.47
N MET A 36 -4.13 -25.91 -13.05
CA MET A 36 -2.88 -25.46 -13.68
C MET A 36 -2.60 -24.02 -13.28
N ILE A 37 -1.35 -23.71 -13.04
CA ILE A 37 -0.87 -22.34 -12.81
C ILE A 37 0.11 -21.96 -13.92
N SER A 38 0.02 -20.73 -14.40
CA SER A 38 0.93 -20.16 -15.38
C SER A 38 1.94 -19.22 -14.71
N GLU A 39 3.02 -18.90 -15.44
CA GLU A 39 3.94 -17.83 -15.04
C GLU A 39 3.21 -16.49 -14.85
N HIS A 40 2.21 -16.20 -15.68
CA HIS A 40 1.36 -15.02 -15.56
C HIS A 40 0.58 -14.99 -14.24
N ASP A 41 0.02 -16.11 -13.80
CA ASP A 41 -0.67 -16.22 -12.51
C ASP A 41 0.27 -15.94 -11.33
N LEU A 42 1.53 -16.40 -11.43
CA LEU A 42 2.56 -16.12 -10.42
C LEU A 42 2.91 -14.61 -10.39
N ILE A 43 3.04 -13.99 -11.55
CA ILE A 43 3.30 -12.54 -11.65
C ILE A 43 2.15 -11.75 -11.02
N ILE A 44 0.89 -12.08 -11.35
CA ILE A 44 -0.29 -11.43 -10.75
C ILE A 44 -0.33 -11.64 -9.24
N ALA A 45 -0.07 -12.84 -8.77
CA ALA A 45 -0.06 -13.14 -7.34
C ALA A 45 1.04 -12.37 -6.59
N GLN A 46 2.20 -12.17 -7.21
CA GLN A 46 3.30 -11.37 -6.65
C GLN A 46 2.98 -9.86 -6.70
N ALA A 47 2.44 -9.38 -7.82
CA ALA A 47 2.08 -7.96 -7.98
C ALA A 47 1.00 -7.50 -6.98
N ASN A 48 0.09 -8.40 -6.60
CA ASN A 48 -0.95 -8.15 -5.61
C ASN A 48 -0.51 -8.47 -4.17
N ASN A 49 0.79 -8.68 -3.93
CA ASN A 49 1.32 -8.86 -2.58
C ASN A 49 1.34 -7.52 -1.85
N PRO A 50 0.67 -7.38 -0.68
CA PRO A 50 0.64 -6.13 0.09
C PRO A 50 2.04 -5.59 0.42
N GLY A 51 2.99 -6.47 0.71
CA GLY A 51 4.37 -6.09 1.02
C GLY A 51 5.12 -5.49 -0.18
N VAL A 52 4.84 -5.99 -1.39
CA VAL A 52 5.40 -5.42 -2.63
C VAL A 52 4.79 -4.04 -2.87
N LEU A 53 3.46 -3.91 -2.73
CA LEU A 53 2.75 -2.65 -2.91
C LEU A 53 3.29 -1.56 -1.96
N ILE A 54 3.51 -1.88 -0.68
CA ILE A 54 4.10 -0.94 0.29
C ILE A 54 5.53 -0.53 -0.11
N LYS A 55 6.35 -1.46 -0.62
CA LYS A 55 7.69 -1.13 -1.12
C LYS A 55 7.65 -0.19 -2.32
N GLU A 56 6.74 -0.41 -3.26
CA GLU A 56 6.54 0.46 -4.42
C GLU A 56 6.09 1.85 -3.98
N ILE A 57 5.11 1.97 -3.07
CA ILE A 57 4.65 3.25 -2.50
C ILE A 57 5.82 4.06 -1.93
N LYS A 58 6.70 3.44 -1.16
CA LYS A 58 7.86 4.12 -0.57
C LYS A 58 8.85 4.68 -1.62
N ARG A 59 8.82 4.15 -2.84
CA ARG A 59 9.73 4.55 -3.93
C ARG A 59 9.11 5.52 -4.93
N THR A 60 7.79 5.74 -4.89
CA THR A 60 7.13 6.66 -5.81
C THR A 60 7.69 8.07 -5.70
N SER A 61 7.72 8.78 -6.81
CA SER A 61 8.24 10.14 -6.91
C SER A 61 7.16 11.20 -7.07
N ASN A 62 5.91 10.81 -7.34
CA ASN A 62 4.83 11.75 -7.64
C ASN A 62 3.43 11.20 -7.32
N ALA A 63 2.43 12.09 -7.29
CA ALA A 63 1.04 11.77 -7.00
C ALA A 63 0.39 10.83 -8.03
N LYS A 64 0.82 10.85 -9.30
CA LYS A 64 0.27 10.00 -10.36
C LYS A 64 0.62 8.53 -10.11
N GLU A 65 1.86 8.26 -9.72
CA GLU A 65 2.30 6.91 -9.34
C GLU A 65 1.57 6.44 -8.07
N LEU A 66 1.43 7.32 -7.04
CA LEU A 66 0.66 6.99 -5.84
C LEU A 66 -0.79 6.64 -6.17
N LYS A 67 -1.43 7.37 -7.10
CA LYS A 67 -2.79 7.06 -7.54
C LYS A 67 -2.88 5.66 -8.15
N HIS A 68 -1.98 5.32 -9.04
CA HIS A 68 -1.95 3.98 -9.64
C HIS A 68 -1.82 2.86 -8.57
N LEU A 69 -0.99 3.08 -7.54
CA LEU A 69 -0.85 2.12 -6.43
C LEU A 69 -2.10 2.08 -5.54
N ARG A 70 -2.81 3.20 -5.39
CA ARG A 70 -4.10 3.24 -4.71
C ARG A 70 -5.17 2.46 -5.47
N ASP A 71 -5.19 2.56 -6.80
CA ASP A 71 -6.11 1.79 -7.64
C ASP A 71 -5.84 0.28 -7.50
N ARG A 72 -4.57 -0.15 -7.47
CA ARG A 72 -4.19 -1.55 -7.18
C ARG A 72 -4.61 -2.03 -5.79
N LEU A 73 -4.60 -1.17 -4.77
CA LEU A 73 -5.17 -1.51 -3.46
C LEU A 73 -6.67 -1.80 -3.58
N THR A 74 -7.40 -1.01 -4.35
CA THR A 74 -8.83 -1.23 -4.59
C THR A 74 -9.10 -2.61 -5.19
N GLU A 75 -8.34 -2.98 -6.21
CA GLU A 75 -8.42 -4.31 -6.84
C GLU A 75 -8.09 -5.44 -5.85
N LEU A 76 -7.05 -5.24 -5.02
CA LEU A 76 -6.65 -6.20 -3.99
C LEU A 76 -7.78 -6.44 -2.98
N ILE A 77 -8.43 -5.37 -2.52
CA ILE A 77 -9.57 -5.46 -1.58
C ILE A 77 -10.75 -6.20 -2.25
N GLN A 78 -11.13 -5.82 -3.47
CA GLN A 78 -12.21 -6.47 -4.21
C GLN A 78 -11.96 -7.97 -4.39
N ASN A 79 -10.76 -8.34 -4.83
CA ASN A 79 -10.34 -9.73 -4.99
C ASN A 79 -10.36 -10.49 -3.66
N SER A 80 -9.97 -9.84 -2.56
CA SER A 80 -9.97 -10.45 -1.22
C SER A 80 -11.40 -10.73 -0.74
N ILE A 81 -12.34 -9.82 -1.01
CA ILE A 81 -13.77 -10.00 -0.71
C ILE A 81 -14.34 -11.18 -1.51
N HIS A 82 -14.07 -11.25 -2.82
CA HIS A 82 -14.52 -12.36 -3.67
C HIS A 82 -13.98 -13.74 -3.22
N LYS A 83 -12.79 -13.75 -2.62
CA LYS A 83 -12.18 -14.97 -2.06
C LYS A 83 -12.63 -15.28 -0.63
N ASN A 84 -13.60 -14.56 -0.09
CA ASN A 84 -14.13 -14.70 1.27
C ASN A 84 -13.03 -14.60 2.36
N ILE A 85 -12.00 -13.76 2.13
CA ILE A 85 -11.00 -13.47 3.16
C ILE A 85 -11.68 -12.72 4.31
N PRO A 86 -11.41 -13.07 5.59
CA PRO A 86 -11.99 -12.39 6.73
C PRO A 86 -11.80 -10.87 6.67
N LEU A 87 -12.86 -10.11 6.94
CA LEU A 87 -12.87 -8.65 6.81
C LEU A 87 -11.81 -7.98 7.70
N SER A 88 -11.53 -8.55 8.88
CA SER A 88 -10.46 -8.09 9.78
C SER A 88 -9.08 -8.11 9.11
N ASN A 89 -8.78 -9.14 8.32
CA ASN A 89 -7.52 -9.25 7.58
C ASN A 89 -7.46 -8.23 6.44
N ILE A 90 -8.59 -8.03 5.73
CA ILE A 90 -8.70 -7.04 4.66
C ILE A 90 -8.49 -5.63 5.24
N ASN A 91 -9.14 -5.29 6.36
CA ASN A 91 -8.99 -4.02 7.04
C ASN A 91 -7.55 -3.74 7.48
N ASN A 92 -6.86 -4.75 8.04
CA ASN A 92 -5.48 -4.60 8.45
C ASN A 92 -4.56 -4.30 7.24
N ILE A 93 -4.70 -5.05 6.16
CA ILE A 93 -3.92 -4.83 4.93
C ILE A 93 -4.21 -3.44 4.34
N ALA A 94 -5.47 -3.08 4.20
CA ALA A 94 -5.89 -1.78 3.67
C ALA A 94 -5.34 -0.63 4.52
N SER A 95 -5.42 -0.74 5.84
CA SER A 95 -4.91 0.26 6.78
C SER A 95 -3.40 0.46 6.67
N GLU A 96 -2.62 -0.62 6.56
CA GLU A 96 -1.16 -0.53 6.39
C GLU A 96 -0.79 0.15 5.06
N ILE A 97 -1.49 -0.18 3.97
CA ILE A 97 -1.24 0.42 2.66
C ILE A 97 -1.68 1.90 2.65
N ASN A 98 -2.85 2.24 3.19
CA ASN A 98 -3.32 3.62 3.32
C ASN A 98 -2.35 4.47 4.16
N SER A 99 -1.83 3.91 5.25
CA SER A 99 -0.81 4.57 6.08
C SER A 99 0.49 4.81 5.31
N ALA A 100 0.91 3.86 4.47
CA ALA A 100 2.10 4.03 3.63
C ALA A 100 1.89 5.12 2.57
N ILE A 101 0.71 5.19 1.95
CA ILE A 101 0.35 6.24 0.98
C ILE A 101 0.36 7.61 1.65
N LEU A 102 -0.30 7.77 2.81
CA LEU A 102 -0.31 9.01 3.57
C LEU A 102 1.11 9.47 3.93
N LYS A 103 1.91 8.56 4.50
CA LYS A 103 3.30 8.85 4.83
C LYS A 103 4.08 9.32 3.61
N ARG A 104 3.92 8.66 2.47
CA ARG A 104 4.60 9.05 1.24
C ARG A 104 4.15 10.40 0.71
N ALA A 105 2.85 10.73 0.80
CA ALA A 105 2.32 12.04 0.43
C ALA A 105 2.91 13.18 1.29
N VAL A 106 3.07 12.94 2.60
CA VAL A 106 3.75 13.89 3.51
C VAL A 106 5.23 14.04 3.12
N GLU A 107 5.95 12.93 2.89
CA GLU A 107 7.36 12.95 2.47
C GLU A 107 7.57 13.72 1.15
N LEU A 108 6.74 13.48 0.14
CA LEU A 108 6.78 14.21 -1.13
C LEU A 108 6.53 15.71 -0.93
N SER A 109 5.59 16.06 -0.06
CA SER A 109 5.29 17.46 0.27
C SER A 109 6.48 18.14 0.98
N ILE A 110 7.20 17.42 1.83
CA ILE A 110 8.42 17.92 2.50
C ILE A 110 9.55 18.10 1.48
N LEU A 111 9.72 17.16 0.53
CA LEU A 111 10.74 17.29 -0.51
C LEU A 111 10.56 18.58 -1.34
N ASP A 112 9.31 18.97 -1.57
CA ASP A 112 8.98 20.18 -2.31
C ASP A 112 9.08 21.49 -1.50
N LEU A 113 8.80 21.45 -0.19
CA LEU A 113 8.78 22.62 0.68
C LEU A 113 10.11 22.86 1.40
N GLY A 114 11.00 21.88 1.42
CA GLY A 114 12.20 21.86 2.23
C GLY A 114 11.97 21.26 3.63
N SER A 115 13.05 21.12 4.40
CA SER A 115 13.01 20.47 5.72
C SER A 115 12.09 21.20 6.69
N PRO A 116 11.31 20.48 7.51
CA PRO A 116 10.48 21.09 8.54
C PRO A 116 11.32 21.92 9.53
N PRO A 117 10.85 23.11 9.92
CA PRO A 117 11.57 24.01 10.84
C PRO A 117 11.51 23.58 12.30
N ALA A 118 10.65 22.60 12.64
CA ALA A 118 10.45 22.06 13.98
C ALA A 118 10.03 20.59 13.87
N ARG A 119 10.16 19.84 14.98
CA ARG A 119 9.65 18.46 15.05
C ARG A 119 8.13 18.48 15.00
N PHE A 120 7.56 17.50 14.34
CA PHE A 120 6.10 17.39 14.19
C PHE A 120 5.64 15.94 14.19
N ALA A 121 4.34 15.77 14.42
CA ALA A 121 3.63 14.51 14.24
C ALA A 121 2.42 14.74 13.34
N TRP A 122 2.23 13.81 12.39
CA TRP A 122 1.02 13.71 11.60
C TRP A 122 0.24 12.51 12.08
N LEU A 123 -0.98 12.73 12.58
CA LEU A 123 -1.82 11.71 13.19
C LEU A 123 -3.05 11.48 12.30
N SER A 124 -3.30 10.23 11.96
CA SER A 124 -4.59 9.82 11.37
C SER A 124 -5.61 9.59 12.47
N ILE A 125 -6.81 10.14 12.33
CA ILE A 125 -7.94 9.95 13.24
C ILE A 125 -9.13 9.34 12.49
N GLY A 126 -10.31 9.33 13.06
CA GLY A 126 -11.51 8.79 12.40
C GLY A 126 -11.38 7.30 12.05
N SER A 127 -11.89 6.92 10.89
CA SER A 127 -11.90 5.54 10.39
C SER A 127 -10.49 4.98 10.16
N GLN A 128 -9.56 5.81 9.67
CA GLN A 128 -8.16 5.38 9.49
C GLN A 128 -7.47 5.16 10.84
N GLY A 129 -7.67 6.04 11.82
CA GLY A 129 -7.11 5.86 13.16
C GLY A 129 -7.60 4.58 13.84
N ARG A 130 -8.83 4.14 13.56
CA ARG A 130 -9.41 2.89 14.06
C ARG A 130 -9.16 1.66 13.18
N LYS A 131 -8.41 1.81 12.06
CA LYS A 131 -8.12 0.74 11.08
C LYS A 131 -9.38 0.14 10.43
N GLU A 132 -10.40 0.95 10.20
CA GLU A 132 -11.69 0.55 9.62
C GLU A 132 -11.87 1.05 8.16
N GLN A 133 -10.86 1.69 7.61
CA GLN A 133 -10.90 2.34 6.32
C GLN A 133 -10.69 1.34 5.18
N LEU A 134 -11.63 1.24 4.22
CA LEU A 134 -11.54 0.32 3.08
C LEU A 134 -11.35 1.05 1.74
N LEU A 135 -12.43 1.36 1.05
CA LEU A 135 -12.39 1.80 -0.36
C LEU A 135 -12.63 3.30 -0.58
N LEU A 136 -13.77 3.80 -0.14
CA LEU A 136 -14.14 5.21 -0.25
C LEU A 136 -13.99 5.84 1.12
N THR A 137 -13.02 6.73 1.24
CA THR A 137 -12.66 7.24 2.54
C THR A 137 -12.16 8.67 2.44
N ASP A 138 -12.57 9.48 3.38
CA ASP A 138 -11.99 10.76 3.71
C ASP A 138 -10.75 10.60 4.60
N GLN A 139 -9.96 11.62 4.67
CA GLN A 139 -8.71 11.65 5.44
C GLN A 139 -8.84 12.65 6.59
N ASP A 140 -9.22 12.13 7.76
CA ASP A 140 -9.20 12.90 8.99
C ASP A 140 -7.80 12.88 9.60
N SER A 141 -7.15 14.03 9.67
CA SER A 141 -5.78 14.15 10.16
C SER A 141 -5.59 15.32 11.09
N ILE A 142 -4.67 15.15 12.05
CA ILE A 142 -4.18 16.22 12.92
C ILE A 142 -2.68 16.36 12.70
N LEU A 143 -2.21 17.61 12.53
CA LEU A 143 -0.81 17.95 12.54
C LEU A 143 -0.48 18.70 13.82
N ILE A 144 0.49 18.20 14.56
CA ILE A 144 0.98 18.79 15.79
C ILE A 144 2.47 19.07 15.62
N PHE A 145 2.96 20.22 16.03
CA PHE A 145 4.40 20.52 16.07
C PHE A 145 4.81 20.95 17.47
N GLU A 146 6.10 20.80 17.76
CA GLU A 146 6.67 21.15 19.08
C GLU A 146 6.58 22.64 19.36
N ASP A 147 6.59 22.99 20.64
CA ASP A 147 6.65 24.38 21.07
C ASP A 147 7.91 25.06 20.55
N VAL A 148 7.73 26.26 20.02
CA VAL A 148 8.82 27.10 19.49
C VAL A 148 8.78 28.47 20.11
N ALA A 149 9.90 29.19 20.04
CA ALA A 149 9.99 30.56 20.54
C ALA A 149 8.93 31.46 19.87
N PRO A 150 8.35 32.42 20.62
CA PRO A 150 7.25 33.27 20.13
C PRO A 150 7.57 34.04 18.84
N ASP A 151 8.81 34.46 18.67
CA ASP A 151 9.29 35.15 17.46
C ASP A 151 9.32 34.25 16.22
N LYS A 152 9.47 32.93 16.38
CA LYS A 152 9.49 31.95 15.29
C LYS A 152 8.12 31.31 15.02
N TYR A 153 7.16 31.45 15.93
CA TYR A 153 5.89 30.75 15.87
C TYR A 153 5.15 30.96 14.55
N ARG A 154 5.12 32.18 14.06
CA ARG A 154 4.42 32.53 12.83
C ARG A 154 4.99 31.79 11.61
N ASP A 155 6.31 31.80 11.45
CA ASP A 155 6.97 31.17 10.30
C ASP A 155 6.84 29.65 10.34
N VAL A 156 6.99 29.06 11.53
CA VAL A 156 6.82 27.62 11.75
C VAL A 156 5.38 27.20 11.46
N ARG A 157 4.39 27.91 11.98
CA ARG A 157 2.97 27.69 11.70
C ARG A 157 2.67 27.79 10.22
N ASP A 158 3.17 28.81 9.54
CA ASP A 158 2.93 29.04 8.11
C ASP A 158 3.54 27.94 7.25
N TYR A 159 4.71 27.39 7.65
CA TYR A 159 5.27 26.20 7.02
C TYR A 159 4.33 24.99 7.16
N PHE A 160 3.87 24.70 8.36
CA PHE A 160 3.01 23.53 8.60
C PHE A 160 1.63 23.65 7.97
N LEU A 161 1.08 24.85 7.85
CA LEU A 161 -0.14 25.10 7.06
C LEU A 161 0.08 24.80 5.57
N LYS A 162 1.23 25.22 5.00
CA LYS A 162 1.59 24.87 3.62
C LYS A 162 1.78 23.38 3.43
N LEU A 163 2.45 22.71 4.39
CA LEU A 163 2.65 21.26 4.38
C LEU A 163 1.31 20.54 4.40
N ALA A 164 0.40 20.91 5.31
CA ALA A 164 -0.92 20.32 5.40
C ALA A 164 -1.72 20.50 4.09
N LYS A 165 -1.77 21.72 3.55
CA LYS A 165 -2.47 22.03 2.30
C LYS A 165 -1.91 21.25 1.11
N ARG A 166 -0.58 21.11 1.03
CA ARG A 166 0.05 20.38 -0.07
C ARG A 166 -0.17 18.87 0.04
N THR A 167 -0.09 18.34 1.23
CA THR A 167 -0.36 16.91 1.49
C THR A 167 -1.81 16.56 1.16
N THR A 168 -2.80 17.34 1.63
CA THR A 168 -4.21 17.12 1.30
C THR A 168 -4.46 17.21 -0.21
N ALA A 169 -3.93 18.20 -0.90
CA ALA A 169 -4.05 18.31 -2.35
C ALA A 169 -3.40 17.12 -3.10
N THR A 170 -2.35 16.52 -2.54
CA THR A 170 -1.75 15.31 -3.07
C THR A 170 -2.67 14.11 -2.85
N LEU A 171 -3.24 13.97 -1.65
CA LEU A 171 -4.17 12.88 -1.32
C LEU A 171 -5.46 12.95 -2.14
N GLU A 172 -6.02 14.14 -2.37
CA GLU A 172 -7.15 14.34 -3.30
C GLU A 172 -6.85 13.84 -4.72
N LYS A 173 -5.65 14.13 -5.25
CA LYS A 173 -5.22 13.62 -6.56
C LYS A 173 -5.04 12.10 -6.58
N VAL A 174 -4.72 11.51 -5.45
CA VAL A 174 -4.58 10.06 -5.27
C VAL A 174 -5.94 9.38 -5.15
N GLY A 175 -7.00 10.10 -4.77
CA GLY A 175 -8.38 9.59 -4.70
C GLY A 175 -8.91 9.41 -3.28
N TYR A 176 -8.40 10.21 -2.33
CA TYR A 176 -8.95 10.34 -0.98
C TYR A 176 -9.85 11.56 -0.88
#